data_81ef44158f5d592c55f1cf526bc676a9
#
_entry.id   81ef44158f5d592c55f1cf526bc676a9
#
_cell.length_a   1.000
_cell.length_b   1.000
_cell.length_c   1.000
_cell.angle_alpha   90.00
_cell.angle_beta   90.00
_cell.angle_gamma   90.00
#
_symmetry.space_group_name_H-M   'P 1'
#
loop_
_entity.id
_entity.type
_entity.pdbx_description
1 polymer ?
#
loop_
_entity_poly.entity_id
_entity_poly.type
_entity_poly.pdbx_seq_one_letter_code
_entity_poly.pdbx_strand_id
1 'polypeptide(L)'
;MKNLLYFLTLTAFVACTTTETVEPSITDTYLDYSQRDDQWTGGVKVIPVETELGTFNVWTKRVGNNPDLKVLLLHGGPGATHEYFESADSYFPNAEVEYYYYDQLGSGNSDNPEDERLWDLDRFVDEVEQVRLALGLDASNFVLLGHSWGGILGMEYALKYQQNLKGLVISNMVASA
;
A
#
# COMPACT_ATOMS: atom_id res chain seq x y z
N MET A 1 59.06 -67.64 4.12
CA MET A 1 59.05 -66.16 3.90
C MET A 1 57.69 -65.81 3.42
N LYS A 2 56.84 -65.13 4.23
CA LYS A 2 55.45 -64.76 3.93
C LYS A 2 55.41 -63.27 3.62
N ASN A 3 55.14 -62.87 2.41
CA ASN A 3 54.96 -61.50 2.02
C ASN A 3 53.53 -61.05 2.40
N LEU A 4 53.43 -60.10 3.33
CA LEU A 4 52.20 -59.50 3.76
C LEU A 4 51.98 -58.23 2.90
N LEU A 5 50.97 -58.25 2.01
CA LEU A 5 50.59 -57.14 1.18
C LEU A 5 49.60 -56.29 1.99
N TYR A 6 49.99 -55.07 2.33
CA TYR A 6 49.06 -54.08 2.92
C TYR A 6 48.30 -53.33 1.81
N PHE A 7 47.00 -53.52 1.79
CA PHE A 7 46.10 -52.68 0.98
C PHE A 7 45.76 -51.42 1.78
N LEU A 8 46.20 -50.29 1.30
CA LEU A 8 45.81 -48.98 1.82
C LEU A 8 44.55 -48.51 1.09
N THR A 9 43.40 -48.60 1.74
CA THR A 9 42.15 -48.06 1.21
C THR A 9 42.06 -46.56 1.50
N LEU A 10 42.20 -45.74 0.47
CA LEU A 10 42.02 -44.30 0.54
C LEU A 10 40.52 -43.99 0.45
N THR A 11 39.88 -43.68 1.55
CA THR A 11 38.49 -43.19 1.59
C THR A 11 38.50 -41.69 1.31
N ALA A 12 38.09 -41.31 0.13
CA ALA A 12 37.85 -39.92 -0.22
C ALA A 12 36.50 -39.46 0.38
N PHE A 13 36.56 -38.60 1.38
CA PHE A 13 35.38 -37.86 1.85
C PHE A 13 35.05 -36.77 0.86
N VAL A 14 33.97 -36.94 0.07
CA VAL A 14 33.36 -35.86 -0.70
C VAL A 14 32.53 -35.06 0.28
N ALA A 15 33.06 -33.93 0.74
CA ALA A 15 32.27 -32.93 1.46
C ALA A 15 31.33 -32.25 0.43
N CYS A 16 30.06 -32.65 0.45
CA CYS A 16 29.01 -31.95 -0.27
C CYS A 16 28.74 -30.64 0.48
N THR A 17 29.38 -29.55 0.08
CA THR A 17 28.98 -28.22 0.53
C THR A 17 27.70 -27.87 -0.18
N THR A 18 26.56 -28.15 0.44
CA THR A 18 25.30 -27.52 0.08
C THR A 18 25.42 -26.02 0.41
N THR A 19 25.66 -25.19 -0.59
CA THR A 19 25.36 -23.78 -0.48
C THR A 19 23.85 -23.69 -0.30
N GLU A 20 23.38 -23.53 0.93
CA GLU A 20 22.02 -23.05 1.17
C GLU A 20 21.93 -21.67 0.53
N THR A 21 21.27 -21.57 -0.60
CA THR A 21 20.76 -20.30 -1.09
C THR A 21 19.69 -19.88 -0.09
N VAL A 22 20.05 -18.98 0.82
CA VAL A 22 19.07 -18.32 1.69
C VAL A 22 18.21 -17.50 0.75
N GLU A 23 17.00 -17.98 0.46
CA GLU A 23 15.99 -17.16 -0.20
C GLU A 23 15.81 -15.90 0.66
N PRO A 24 15.85 -14.69 0.08
CA PRO A 24 15.66 -13.46 0.84
C PRO A 24 14.35 -13.56 1.62
N SER A 25 14.39 -13.25 2.90
CA SER A 25 13.16 -13.22 3.70
C SER A 25 12.23 -12.16 3.10
N ILE A 26 10.93 -12.39 3.11
CA ILE A 26 9.92 -11.43 2.62
C ILE A 26 10.13 -10.05 3.30
N THR A 27 10.58 -10.04 4.56
CA THR A 27 10.94 -8.83 5.30
C THR A 27 12.05 -8.00 4.62
N ASP A 28 13.04 -8.65 4.00
CA ASP A 28 14.13 -7.94 3.33
C ASP A 28 13.65 -7.23 2.06
N THR A 29 12.69 -7.83 1.34
CA THR A 29 12.09 -7.23 0.14
C THR A 29 11.00 -6.20 0.48
N TYR A 30 10.29 -6.38 1.59
CA TYR A 30 9.23 -5.46 2.03
C TYR A 30 9.75 -4.06 2.34
N LEU A 31 10.95 -3.94 2.89
CA LEU A 31 11.60 -2.65 3.20
C LEU A 31 12.57 -2.18 2.10
N ASP A 32 12.73 -2.93 1.02
CA ASP A 32 13.56 -2.51 -0.11
C ASP A 32 12.79 -1.54 -1.01
N TYR A 33 13.12 -0.27 -0.92
CA TYR A 33 12.56 0.81 -1.74
C TYR A 33 13.49 1.24 -2.88
N SER A 34 14.59 0.54 -3.13
CA SER A 34 15.62 0.92 -4.09
C SER A 34 15.12 1.09 -5.53
N GLN A 35 14.03 0.40 -5.88
CA GLN A 35 13.39 0.45 -7.20
C GLN A 35 12.12 1.32 -7.23
N ARG A 36 11.86 2.07 -6.16
CA ARG A 36 10.65 2.91 -6.06
C ARG A 36 10.98 4.35 -6.45
N ASP A 37 10.08 4.99 -7.19
CA ASP A 37 10.20 6.38 -7.62
C ASP A 37 10.09 7.40 -6.47
N ASP A 38 9.53 6.98 -5.34
CA ASP A 38 9.30 7.77 -4.14
C ASP A 38 10.33 7.54 -3.01
N GLN A 39 11.40 6.77 -3.24
CA GLN A 39 12.39 6.46 -2.21
C GLN A 39 13.03 7.70 -1.55
N TRP A 40 13.29 8.74 -2.37
CA TRP A 40 13.94 9.97 -1.90
C TRP A 40 13.01 10.89 -1.10
N THR A 41 11.71 10.72 -1.24
CA THR A 41 10.67 11.47 -0.51
C THR A 41 10.15 10.72 0.72
N GLY A 42 10.73 9.55 1.04
CA GLY A 42 10.26 8.71 2.13
C GLY A 42 8.87 8.12 1.88
N GLY A 43 8.54 7.88 0.62
CA GLY A 43 7.24 7.35 0.20
C GLY A 43 6.17 8.41 -0.04
N VAL A 44 6.48 9.70 0.17
CA VAL A 44 5.54 10.79 -0.08
C VAL A 44 5.41 11.05 -1.58
N LYS A 45 4.16 11.13 -2.04
CA LYS A 45 3.80 11.52 -3.39
C LYS A 45 2.64 12.50 -3.35
N VAL A 46 2.84 13.65 -3.97
CA VAL A 46 1.79 14.65 -4.19
C VAL A 46 1.18 14.39 -5.57
N ILE A 47 -0.12 14.22 -5.62
CA ILE A 47 -0.87 13.82 -6.81
C ILE A 47 -1.76 14.98 -7.26
N PRO A 48 -1.58 15.51 -8.47
CA PRO A 48 -2.52 16.46 -9.02
C PRO A 48 -3.84 15.75 -9.37
N VAL A 49 -4.94 16.28 -8.87
CA VAL A 49 -6.30 15.81 -9.17
C VAL A 49 -7.07 16.89 -9.92
N GLU A 50 -7.71 16.49 -11.00
CA GLU A 50 -8.51 17.37 -11.83
C GLU A 50 -9.93 17.47 -11.28
N THR A 51 -10.45 18.69 -11.21
CA THR A 51 -11.82 18.99 -10.81
C THR A 51 -12.46 19.98 -11.79
N GLU A 52 -13.75 20.22 -11.69
CA GLU A 52 -14.44 21.25 -12.48
C GLU A 52 -13.91 22.68 -12.21
N LEU A 53 -13.22 22.88 -11.08
CA LEU A 53 -12.68 24.19 -10.67
C LEU A 53 -11.18 24.32 -10.90
N GLY A 54 -10.55 23.33 -11.51
CA GLY A 54 -9.12 23.30 -11.78
C GLY A 54 -8.42 22.12 -11.10
N THR A 55 -7.09 22.15 -11.16
CA THR A 55 -6.21 21.12 -10.62
C THR A 55 -5.81 21.47 -9.20
N PHE A 56 -5.96 20.52 -8.29
CA PHE A 56 -5.51 20.61 -6.90
C PHE A 56 -4.58 19.46 -6.56
N ASN A 57 -3.76 19.63 -5.54
CA ASN A 57 -2.82 18.60 -5.11
C ASN A 57 -3.35 17.84 -3.89
N VAL A 58 -3.33 16.53 -3.94
CA VAL A 58 -3.59 15.69 -2.78
C VAL A 58 -2.32 14.96 -2.36
N TRP A 59 -2.17 14.78 -1.06
CA TRP A 59 -1.00 14.19 -0.44
C TRP A 59 -1.23 12.72 -0.17
N THR A 60 -0.21 11.91 -0.50
CA THR A 60 -0.16 10.50 -0.15
C THR A 60 1.20 10.14 0.41
N LYS A 61 1.26 9.07 1.22
CA LYS A 61 2.52 8.49 1.70
C LYS A 61 2.41 6.97 1.71
N ARG A 62 3.30 6.31 0.97
CA ARG A 62 3.40 4.85 0.92
C ARG A 62 4.26 4.34 2.07
N VAL A 63 3.86 3.20 2.64
CA VAL A 63 4.65 2.39 3.57
C VAL A 63 4.67 0.95 3.08
N GLY A 64 5.83 0.34 3.07
CA GLY A 64 6.03 -1.04 2.60
C GLY A 64 6.25 -1.17 1.09
N ASN A 65 6.50 -2.40 0.67
CA ASN A 65 6.72 -2.78 -0.72
C ASN A 65 6.18 -4.19 -0.95
N ASN A 66 4.87 -4.29 -1.26
CA ASN A 66 4.19 -5.55 -1.55
C ASN A 66 3.47 -5.44 -2.90
N PRO A 67 3.83 -6.26 -3.91
CA PRO A 67 3.20 -6.19 -5.22
C PRO A 67 1.73 -6.64 -5.21
N ASP A 68 1.36 -7.52 -4.27
CA ASP A 68 0.10 -8.27 -4.30
C ASP A 68 -0.97 -7.74 -3.35
N LEU A 69 -0.58 -6.94 -2.34
CA LEU A 69 -1.50 -6.42 -1.32
C LEU A 69 -1.19 -4.97 -0.99
N LYS A 70 -1.99 -4.06 -1.53
CA LYS A 70 -1.86 -2.61 -1.40
C LYS A 70 -3.15 -2.01 -0.89
N VAL A 71 -3.08 -1.32 0.24
CA VAL A 71 -4.25 -0.75 0.90
C VAL A 71 -4.21 0.77 0.83
N LEU A 72 -5.22 1.39 0.23
CA LEU A 72 -5.44 2.84 0.32
C LEU A 72 -6.37 3.13 1.50
N LEU A 73 -5.93 4.01 2.40
CA LEU A 73 -6.64 4.34 3.64
C LEU A 73 -7.50 5.59 3.43
N LEU A 74 -8.82 5.44 3.46
CA LEU A 74 -9.78 6.53 3.36
C LEU A 74 -10.18 7.00 4.75
N HIS A 75 -9.71 8.18 5.14
CA HIS A 75 -10.03 8.78 6.44
C HIS A 75 -11.48 9.25 6.53
N GLY A 76 -11.92 9.48 7.74
CA GLY A 76 -13.25 9.96 8.09
C GLY A 76 -13.41 11.49 7.99
N GLY A 77 -14.47 11.99 8.52
CA GLY A 77 -14.86 13.37 8.55
C GLY A 77 -16.17 13.61 7.82
N PRO A 78 -16.18 14.19 6.61
CA PRO A 78 -15.04 14.68 5.79
C PRO A 78 -14.20 15.74 6.51
N GLY A 79 -12.92 15.87 6.08
CA GLY A 79 -12.02 16.88 6.66
C GLY A 79 -11.20 16.40 7.89
N ALA A 80 -11.23 15.11 8.28
CA ALA A 80 -10.21 14.54 9.17
C ALA A 80 -8.88 14.37 8.39
N THR A 81 -7.90 13.72 8.99
CA THR A 81 -6.58 13.49 8.37
C THR A 81 -6.20 12.03 8.47
N HIS A 82 -5.12 11.63 7.79
CA HIS A 82 -4.57 10.27 7.89
C HIS A 82 -4.03 9.91 9.28
N GLU A 83 -3.74 10.88 10.15
CA GLU A 83 -2.95 10.71 11.38
C GLU A 83 -3.48 9.61 12.32
N TYR A 84 -4.79 9.43 12.44
CA TYR A 84 -5.31 8.38 13.30
C TYR A 84 -5.07 6.95 12.75
N PHE A 85 -4.76 6.83 11.46
CA PHE A 85 -4.32 5.57 10.88
C PHE A 85 -2.86 5.24 11.18
N GLU A 86 -2.06 6.15 11.74
CA GLU A 86 -0.66 5.87 12.11
C GLU A 86 -0.54 4.71 13.12
N SER A 87 -1.63 4.40 13.83
CA SER A 87 -1.69 3.19 14.65
C SER A 87 -1.48 1.91 13.84
N ALA A 88 -1.77 1.92 12.52
CA ALA A 88 -1.56 0.79 11.63
C ALA A 88 -0.06 0.46 11.45
N ASP A 89 0.85 1.41 11.67
CA ASP A 89 2.30 1.21 11.60
C ASP A 89 2.80 0.13 12.57
N SER A 90 2.03 -0.15 13.63
CA SER A 90 2.34 -1.21 14.59
C SER A 90 1.91 -2.61 14.12
N TYR A 91 1.07 -2.71 13.07
CA TYR A 91 0.44 -3.97 12.67
C TYR A 91 0.67 -4.33 11.20
N PHE A 92 0.48 -3.39 10.28
CA PHE A 92 0.56 -3.65 8.84
C PHE A 92 1.94 -4.10 8.37
N PRO A 93 3.07 -3.53 8.87
CA PRO A 93 4.39 -4.04 8.52
C PRO A 93 4.61 -5.50 8.90
N ASN A 94 4.10 -5.94 10.06
CA ASN A 94 4.23 -7.33 10.50
C ASN A 94 3.40 -8.31 9.65
N ALA A 95 2.37 -7.79 8.96
CA ALA A 95 1.55 -8.55 8.02
C ALA A 95 1.98 -8.30 6.56
N GLU A 96 3.10 -7.58 6.35
CA GLU A 96 3.67 -7.23 5.04
C GLU A 96 2.67 -6.54 4.10
N VAL A 97 1.73 -5.78 4.64
CA VAL A 97 0.77 -5.00 3.88
C VAL A 97 1.42 -3.71 3.40
N GLU A 98 1.52 -3.49 2.08
CA GLU A 98 1.84 -2.17 1.56
C GLU A 98 0.59 -1.29 1.72
N TYR A 99 0.75 -0.09 2.26
CA TYR A 99 -0.39 0.80 2.48
C TYR A 99 -0.03 2.25 2.19
N TYR A 100 -1.09 3.00 1.90
CA TYR A 100 -1.00 4.41 1.52
C TYR A 100 -1.84 5.23 2.46
N TYR A 101 -1.20 6.11 3.21
CA TYR A 101 -1.86 7.26 3.80
C TYR A 101 -2.29 8.20 2.67
N TYR A 102 -3.43 8.82 2.86
CA TYR A 102 -4.00 9.72 1.88
C TYR A 102 -4.83 10.78 2.60
N ASP A 103 -4.48 12.04 2.42
CA ASP A 103 -5.30 13.16 2.84
C ASP A 103 -6.18 13.60 1.66
N GLN A 104 -7.50 13.49 1.82
CA GLN A 104 -8.46 13.90 0.80
C GLN A 104 -8.37 15.41 0.59
N LEU A 105 -8.77 15.91 -0.59
CA LEU A 105 -8.81 17.34 -0.86
C LEU A 105 -9.61 18.07 0.22
N GLY A 106 -9.05 19.16 0.74
CA GLY A 106 -9.62 19.91 1.84
C GLY A 106 -9.21 19.41 3.22
N SER A 107 -8.20 18.53 3.33
CA SER A 107 -7.73 18.00 4.61
C SER A 107 -6.22 17.83 4.67
N GLY A 108 -5.68 17.83 5.88
CA GLY A 108 -4.30 17.49 6.20
C GLY A 108 -3.26 18.23 5.38
N ASN A 109 -2.44 17.46 4.66
CA ASN A 109 -1.35 17.96 3.83
C ASN A 109 -1.77 18.24 2.37
N SER A 110 -3.04 18.03 2.02
CA SER A 110 -3.59 18.31 0.70
C SER A 110 -3.98 19.79 0.55
N ASP A 111 -4.17 20.23 -0.68
CA ASP A 111 -4.71 21.57 -0.93
C ASP A 111 -6.09 21.72 -0.26
N ASN A 112 -6.37 22.94 0.23
CA ASN A 112 -7.58 23.22 0.99
C ASN A 112 -8.39 24.36 0.34
N PRO A 113 -9.07 24.11 -0.79
CA PRO A 113 -9.92 25.09 -1.43
C PRO A 113 -11.17 25.37 -0.60
N GLU A 114 -11.64 26.63 -0.64
CA GLU A 114 -12.81 27.06 0.12
C GLU A 114 -14.15 26.91 -0.65
N ASP A 115 -14.11 26.50 -1.92
CA ASP A 115 -15.30 26.44 -2.78
C ASP A 115 -16.17 25.22 -2.43
N GLU A 116 -17.39 25.47 -1.97
CA GLU A 116 -18.35 24.45 -1.52
C GLU A 116 -18.76 23.47 -2.65
N ARG A 117 -18.60 23.83 -3.92
CA ARG A 117 -18.87 22.94 -5.06
C ARG A 117 -17.94 21.72 -5.09
N LEU A 118 -16.81 21.78 -4.37
CA LEU A 118 -15.86 20.66 -4.22
C LEU A 118 -16.27 19.66 -3.12
N TRP A 119 -17.33 19.95 -2.35
CA TRP A 119 -17.80 19.07 -1.28
C TRP A 119 -18.90 18.10 -1.75
N ASP A 120 -18.80 17.64 -2.98
CA ASP A 120 -19.69 16.68 -3.61
C ASP A 120 -19.13 15.24 -3.53
N LEU A 121 -20.00 14.27 -3.24
CA LEU A 121 -19.60 12.88 -3.04
C LEU A 121 -19.03 12.25 -4.34
N ASP A 122 -19.66 12.54 -5.49
CA ASP A 122 -19.17 12.02 -6.78
C ASP A 122 -17.77 12.56 -7.10
N ARG A 123 -17.51 13.82 -6.74
CA ARG A 123 -16.18 14.42 -6.88
C ARG A 123 -15.15 13.69 -6.00
N PHE A 124 -15.48 13.35 -4.75
CA PHE A 124 -14.58 12.56 -3.88
C PHE A 124 -14.34 11.15 -4.45
N VAL A 125 -15.37 10.52 -5.03
CA VAL A 125 -15.21 9.22 -5.70
C VAL A 125 -14.26 9.32 -6.89
N ASP A 126 -14.39 10.36 -7.71
CA ASP A 126 -13.50 10.58 -8.85
C ASP A 126 -12.07 10.93 -8.42
N GLU A 127 -11.90 11.63 -7.30
CA GLU A 127 -10.59 11.88 -6.70
C GLU A 127 -9.89 10.56 -6.30
N VAL A 128 -10.60 9.65 -5.63
CA VAL A 128 -10.07 8.32 -5.26
C VAL A 128 -9.62 7.55 -6.52
N GLU A 129 -10.39 7.63 -7.61
CA GLU A 129 -10.01 6.96 -8.87
C GLU A 129 -8.73 7.57 -9.47
N GLN A 130 -8.58 8.89 -9.46
CA GLN A 130 -7.39 9.57 -9.93
C GLN A 130 -6.16 9.21 -9.07
N VAL A 131 -6.33 9.18 -7.75
CA VAL A 131 -5.28 8.73 -6.81
C VAL A 131 -4.89 7.29 -7.06
N ARG A 132 -5.85 6.37 -7.23
CA ARG A 132 -5.61 4.97 -7.57
C ARG A 132 -4.75 4.85 -8.83
N LEU A 133 -5.13 5.55 -9.89
CA LEU A 133 -4.41 5.55 -11.18
C LEU A 133 -2.98 6.06 -11.01
N ALA A 134 -2.81 7.17 -10.31
CA ALA A 134 -1.50 7.78 -10.07
C ALA A 134 -0.57 6.91 -9.22
N LEU A 135 -1.13 6.07 -8.35
CA LEU A 135 -0.39 5.11 -7.51
C LEU A 135 -0.17 3.75 -8.21
N GLY A 136 -0.74 3.52 -9.39
CA GLY A 136 -0.62 2.26 -10.12
C GLY A 136 -1.28 1.08 -9.41
N LEU A 137 -2.42 1.33 -8.76
CA LEU A 137 -3.20 0.30 -8.06
C LEU A 137 -4.23 -0.30 -9.02
N ASP A 138 -4.45 -1.62 -8.96
CA ASP A 138 -5.39 -2.32 -9.82
C ASP A 138 -6.08 -3.51 -9.14
N ALA A 139 -6.99 -4.17 -9.83
CA ALA A 139 -7.77 -5.28 -9.31
C ALA A 139 -6.93 -6.47 -8.79
N SER A 140 -5.65 -6.57 -9.15
CA SER A 140 -4.77 -7.64 -8.67
C SER A 140 -4.24 -7.39 -7.25
N ASN A 141 -4.16 -6.11 -6.84
CA ASN A 141 -3.50 -5.73 -5.61
C ASN A 141 -4.26 -4.71 -4.74
N PHE A 142 -5.25 -4.01 -5.28
CA PHE A 142 -5.87 -2.84 -4.66
C PHE A 142 -6.98 -3.17 -3.68
N VAL A 143 -6.79 -2.81 -2.42
CA VAL A 143 -7.81 -2.85 -1.36
C VAL A 143 -8.08 -1.43 -0.88
N LEU A 144 -9.36 -1.06 -0.76
CA LEU A 144 -9.78 0.14 -0.03
C LEU A 144 -10.08 -0.21 1.43
N LEU A 145 -9.57 0.58 2.37
CA LEU A 145 -10.00 0.56 3.75
C LEU A 145 -10.58 1.93 4.12
N GLY A 146 -11.89 1.97 4.33
CA GLY A 146 -12.61 3.19 4.68
C GLY A 146 -13.09 3.20 6.12
N HIS A 147 -12.77 4.27 6.85
CA HIS A 147 -13.24 4.48 8.23
C HIS A 147 -14.23 5.64 8.28
N SER A 148 -15.35 5.45 8.99
CA SER A 148 -16.39 6.48 9.18
C SER A 148 -16.90 7.02 7.83
N TRP A 149 -16.76 8.32 7.54
CA TRP A 149 -17.01 8.91 6.21
C TRP A 149 -16.25 8.19 5.09
N GLY A 150 -14.98 7.83 5.31
CA GLY A 150 -14.20 7.05 4.34
C GLY A 150 -14.83 5.69 4.01
N GLY A 151 -15.65 5.13 4.91
CA GLY A 151 -16.45 3.93 4.64
C GLY A 151 -17.59 4.19 3.65
N ILE A 152 -18.28 5.33 3.76
CA ILE A 152 -19.29 5.77 2.78
C ILE A 152 -18.62 5.98 1.43
N LEU A 153 -17.53 6.75 1.39
CA LEU A 153 -16.76 7.01 0.19
C LEU A 153 -16.27 5.72 -0.48
N GLY A 154 -15.78 4.75 0.31
CA GLY A 154 -15.35 3.44 -0.19
C GLY A 154 -16.49 2.62 -0.79
N MET A 155 -17.70 2.69 -0.22
CA MET A 155 -18.88 2.04 -0.78
C MET A 155 -19.31 2.67 -2.11
N GLU A 156 -19.39 3.98 -2.16
CA GLU A 156 -19.77 4.70 -3.40
C GLU A 156 -18.72 4.47 -4.50
N TYR A 157 -17.42 4.47 -4.14
CA TYR A 157 -16.37 4.06 -5.06
C TYR A 157 -16.59 2.63 -5.58
N ALA A 158 -16.90 1.68 -4.70
CA ALA A 158 -17.14 0.29 -5.11
C ALA A 158 -18.37 0.13 -5.99
N LEU A 159 -19.44 0.92 -5.78
CA LEU A 159 -20.61 0.92 -6.66
C LEU A 159 -20.26 1.39 -8.09
N LYS A 160 -19.33 2.31 -8.24
CA LYS A 160 -18.92 2.88 -9.54
C LYS A 160 -17.76 2.10 -10.19
N TYR A 161 -16.79 1.63 -9.39
CA TYR A 161 -15.50 1.12 -9.85
C TYR A 161 -15.12 -0.25 -9.25
N GLN A 162 -16.09 -1.10 -8.88
CA GLN A 162 -15.83 -2.40 -8.23
C GLN A 162 -14.85 -3.30 -9.01
N GLN A 163 -14.81 -3.17 -10.34
CA GLN A 163 -13.91 -3.93 -11.20
C GLN A 163 -12.43 -3.62 -10.99
N ASN A 164 -12.11 -2.51 -10.34
CA ASN A 164 -10.74 -2.08 -10.04
C ASN A 164 -10.27 -2.56 -8.66
N LEU A 165 -11.18 -3.12 -7.83
CA LEU A 165 -10.92 -3.51 -6.46
C LEU A 165 -10.59 -5.00 -6.34
N LYS A 166 -9.55 -5.31 -5.58
CA LYS A 166 -9.31 -6.63 -5.01
C LYS A 166 -10.18 -6.86 -3.77
N GLY A 167 -10.46 -5.80 -3.01
CA GLY A 167 -11.28 -5.87 -1.81
C GLY A 167 -11.67 -4.51 -1.26
N LEU A 168 -12.68 -4.53 -0.38
CA LEU A 168 -13.15 -3.37 0.37
C LEU A 168 -13.28 -3.76 1.85
N VAL A 169 -12.67 -2.97 2.72
CA VAL A 169 -12.80 -3.07 4.18
C VAL A 169 -13.49 -1.82 4.69
N ILE A 170 -14.56 -2.00 5.46
CA ILE A 170 -15.32 -0.91 6.06
C ILE A 170 -15.18 -0.99 7.57
N SER A 171 -14.71 0.09 8.16
CA SER A 171 -14.53 0.23 9.60
C SER A 171 -15.37 1.38 10.15
N ASN A 172 -16.25 1.06 11.12
CA ASN A 172 -17.02 2.05 11.88
C ASN A 172 -17.78 3.08 11.03
N MET A 173 -18.29 2.63 9.87
CA MET A 173 -19.13 3.47 9.01
C MET A 173 -20.48 3.72 9.66
N VAL A 174 -21.04 4.93 9.48
CA VAL A 174 -22.44 5.19 9.82
C VAL A 174 -23.37 4.51 8.83
N ALA A 175 -24.47 3.89 9.34
CA ALA A 175 -25.39 3.14 8.52
C ALA A 175 -26.37 4.02 7.72
N SER A 176 -26.58 5.26 8.14
CA SER A 176 -27.35 6.31 7.44
C SER A 176 -26.86 7.69 7.87
N ALA A 177 -26.79 8.61 6.96
CA ALA A 177 -26.59 10.04 7.22
C ALA A 177 -27.92 10.77 7.21
#